data_3c6300f081fdd94a58c7d5d4d8cec7c9
#
_entry.id   3c6300f081fdd94a58c7d5d4d8cec7c9
#
_cell.length_a   1.000
_cell.length_b   1.000
_cell.length_c   1.000
_cell.angle_alpha   90.00
_cell.angle_beta   90.00
_cell.angle_gamma   90.00
#
_symmetry.space_group_name_H-M   'P 1'
#
loop_
_entity.id
_entity.type
_entity.pdbx_description
1 polymer ?
#
loop_
_entity_poly.entity_id
_entity_poly.type
_entity_poly.pdbx_seq_one_letter_code
_entity_poly.pdbx_strand_id
1 'polypeptide(L)'
;MTAPRGQAARQRIIDATRELIYDSGLEAFNIEAVATASGAARSTIYRHWPAPRELVIDALRSMGRAFPTPDTGTLAGDLEAMADTLRPIFNDPRTRRLILDITRAAAEDPEIERVKLELIRNRQGPTQTILQRAIARGEIDPDIDLEVALHLVEGPLISANLMQNLPVGDDGFREMVARVVRALS
;
A
#
# COMPACT_ATOMS: atom_id res chain seq x y z
N MET A 1 -20.80 5.50 20.99
CA MET A 1 -20.71 6.97 20.69
C MET A 1 -20.86 7.13 19.20
N THR A 2 -21.96 7.69 18.73
CA THR A 2 -22.23 7.91 17.29
C THR A 2 -21.42 9.12 16.82
N ALA A 3 -20.59 8.95 15.80
CA ALA A 3 -19.82 10.06 15.22
C ALA A 3 -20.74 11.22 14.81
N PRO A 4 -20.34 12.49 14.97
CA PRO A 4 -21.12 13.65 14.54
C PRO A 4 -21.51 13.51 13.07
N ARG A 5 -22.75 13.85 12.69
CA ARG A 5 -23.29 13.70 11.32
C ARG A 5 -22.35 14.22 10.23
N GLY A 6 -21.57 15.27 10.49
CA GLY A 6 -20.60 15.81 9.55
C GLY A 6 -19.39 14.88 9.32
N GLN A 7 -18.94 14.20 10.37
CA GLN A 7 -17.79 13.27 10.29
C GLN A 7 -18.15 11.98 9.52
N ALA A 8 -19.38 11.47 9.72
CA ALA A 8 -19.88 10.33 8.96
C ALA A 8 -20.03 10.66 7.46
N ALA A 9 -20.50 11.85 7.13
CA ALA A 9 -20.59 12.31 5.74
C ALA A 9 -19.19 12.45 5.10
N ARG A 10 -18.23 13.04 5.83
CA ARG A 10 -16.84 13.16 5.38
C ARG A 10 -16.23 11.80 5.09
N GLN A 11 -16.42 10.82 5.99
CA GLN A 11 -15.88 9.47 5.80
C GLN A 11 -16.48 8.79 4.57
N ARG A 12 -17.80 8.86 4.37
CA ARG A 12 -18.44 8.30 3.16
C ARG A 12 -17.90 8.89 1.87
N ILE A 13 -17.60 10.19 1.84
CA ILE A 13 -17.02 10.84 0.66
C ILE A 13 -15.61 10.33 0.41
N ILE A 14 -14.78 10.21 1.46
CA ILE A 14 -13.42 9.63 1.36
C ILE A 14 -13.49 8.18 0.84
N ASP A 15 -14.37 7.36 1.40
CA ASP A 15 -14.51 5.95 1.02
C ASP A 15 -14.96 5.81 -0.45
N ALA A 16 -15.96 6.59 -0.88
CA ALA A 16 -16.40 6.61 -2.29
C ALA A 16 -15.28 7.07 -3.24
N THR A 17 -14.50 8.06 -2.82
CA THR A 17 -13.35 8.55 -3.60
C THR A 17 -12.27 7.49 -3.72
N ARG A 18 -11.95 6.81 -2.60
CA ARG A 18 -10.97 5.72 -2.57
C ARG A 18 -11.38 4.58 -3.52
N GLU A 19 -12.64 4.15 -3.46
CA GLU A 19 -13.16 3.09 -4.32
C GLU A 19 -13.12 3.51 -5.81
N LEU A 20 -13.53 4.73 -6.14
CA LEU A 20 -13.47 5.26 -7.50
C LEU A 20 -12.04 5.26 -8.05
N ILE A 21 -11.08 5.76 -7.25
CA ILE A 21 -9.66 5.80 -7.65
C ILE A 21 -9.11 4.37 -7.80
N TYR A 22 -9.46 3.46 -6.91
CA TYR A 22 -9.00 2.07 -6.98
C TYR A 22 -9.56 1.34 -8.21
N ASP A 23 -10.86 1.49 -8.49
CA ASP A 23 -11.53 0.78 -9.57
C ASP A 23 -11.28 1.38 -10.95
N SER A 24 -11.14 2.70 -11.05
CA SER A 24 -11.10 3.41 -12.32
C SER A 24 -9.79 4.17 -12.60
N GLY A 25 -8.91 4.27 -11.60
CA GLY A 25 -7.64 5.02 -11.68
C GLY A 25 -7.78 6.48 -11.26
N LEU A 26 -6.62 7.11 -11.07
CA LEU A 26 -6.57 8.50 -10.59
C LEU A 26 -7.10 9.50 -11.63
N GLU A 27 -6.97 9.20 -12.92
CA GLU A 27 -7.46 10.04 -14.02
C GLU A 27 -8.98 10.06 -14.13
N ALA A 28 -9.67 9.02 -13.67
CA ALA A 28 -11.12 8.95 -13.64
C ALA A 28 -11.77 9.78 -12.52
N PHE A 29 -10.94 10.27 -11.58
CA PHE A 29 -11.44 11.07 -10.47
C PHE A 29 -12.09 12.37 -10.96
N ASN A 30 -13.34 12.58 -10.55
CA ASN A 30 -14.04 13.85 -10.69
C ASN A 30 -15.11 13.99 -9.59
N ILE A 31 -15.45 15.22 -9.23
CA ILE A 31 -16.36 15.51 -8.12
C ILE A 31 -17.79 15.02 -8.39
N GLU A 32 -18.22 14.92 -9.64
CA GLU A 32 -19.57 14.44 -9.99
C GLU A 32 -19.71 12.95 -9.73
N ALA A 33 -18.71 12.16 -10.12
CA ALA A 33 -18.67 10.73 -9.85
C ALA A 33 -18.64 10.47 -8.33
N VAL A 34 -17.83 11.22 -7.58
CA VAL A 34 -17.78 11.12 -6.11
C VAL A 34 -19.12 11.51 -5.48
N ALA A 35 -19.78 12.59 -5.92
CA ALA A 35 -21.08 13.01 -5.42
C ALA A 35 -22.13 11.92 -5.63
N THR A 36 -22.15 11.31 -6.82
CA THR A 36 -23.04 10.19 -7.15
C THR A 36 -22.77 8.97 -6.27
N ALA A 37 -21.53 8.55 -6.18
CA ALA A 37 -21.13 7.36 -5.42
C ALA A 37 -21.35 7.51 -3.90
N SER A 38 -21.05 8.70 -3.34
CA SER A 38 -21.19 8.97 -1.90
C SER A 38 -22.59 9.36 -1.46
N GLY A 39 -23.48 9.74 -2.40
CA GLY A 39 -24.78 10.34 -2.12
C GLY A 39 -24.69 11.74 -1.48
N ALA A 40 -23.55 12.42 -1.60
CA ALA A 40 -23.33 13.74 -1.04
C ALA A 40 -23.56 14.84 -2.07
N ALA A 41 -24.17 15.95 -1.68
CA ALA A 41 -24.26 17.13 -2.55
C ALA A 41 -22.85 17.68 -2.85
N ARG A 42 -22.60 18.15 -4.07
CA ARG A 42 -21.32 18.78 -4.48
C ARG A 42 -20.92 19.93 -3.54
N SER A 43 -21.87 20.74 -3.09
CA SER A 43 -21.63 21.80 -2.11
C SER A 43 -21.11 21.29 -0.77
N THR A 44 -21.51 20.09 -0.36
CA THR A 44 -20.98 19.44 0.85
C THR A 44 -19.55 19.00 0.64
N ILE A 45 -19.21 18.47 -0.55
CA ILE A 45 -17.83 18.08 -0.89
C ILE A 45 -16.93 19.32 -0.87
N TYR A 46 -17.28 20.39 -1.59
CA TYR A 46 -16.49 21.62 -1.64
C TYR A 46 -16.37 22.35 -0.30
N ARG A 47 -17.32 22.17 0.63
CA ARG A 47 -17.20 22.70 1.99
C ARG A 47 -16.11 22.02 2.80
N HIS A 48 -15.86 20.71 2.57
CA HIS A 48 -14.82 19.95 3.27
C HIS A 48 -13.47 20.01 2.55
N TRP A 49 -13.50 20.07 1.23
CA TRP A 49 -12.35 20.10 0.35
C TRP A 49 -12.55 21.19 -0.71
N PRO A 50 -12.10 22.43 -0.45
CA PRO A 50 -12.22 23.54 -1.42
C PRO A 50 -11.58 23.21 -2.77
N ALA A 51 -10.48 22.46 -2.78
CA ALA A 51 -9.86 21.96 -4.00
C ALA A 51 -10.04 20.44 -4.15
N PRO A 52 -10.44 19.93 -5.34
CA PRO A 52 -10.58 18.50 -5.60
C PRO A 52 -9.33 17.67 -5.25
N ARG A 53 -8.14 18.27 -5.43
CA ARG A 53 -6.85 17.69 -5.07
C ARG A 53 -6.76 17.29 -3.58
N GLU A 54 -7.32 18.09 -2.67
CA GLU A 54 -7.29 17.82 -1.24
C GLU A 54 -8.08 16.55 -0.89
N LEU A 55 -9.20 16.31 -1.59
CA LEU A 55 -9.98 15.10 -1.44
C LEU A 55 -9.21 13.86 -1.95
N VAL A 56 -8.50 13.98 -3.08
CA VAL A 56 -7.62 12.91 -3.58
C VAL A 56 -6.56 12.56 -2.54
N ILE A 57 -5.88 13.55 -1.97
CA ILE A 57 -4.86 13.36 -0.94
C ILE A 57 -5.43 12.63 0.29
N ASP A 58 -6.60 13.05 0.79
CA ASP A 58 -7.25 12.40 1.93
C ASP A 58 -7.68 10.96 1.59
N ALA A 59 -8.17 10.72 0.38
CA ALA A 59 -8.51 9.38 -0.10
C ALA A 59 -7.28 8.47 -0.19
N LEU A 60 -6.18 8.95 -0.76
CA LEU A 60 -4.91 8.21 -0.81
C LEU A 60 -4.39 7.88 0.60
N ARG A 61 -4.37 8.83 1.52
CA ARG A 61 -3.98 8.57 2.92
C ARG A 61 -4.85 7.51 3.58
N SER A 62 -6.13 7.46 3.25
CA SER A 62 -7.05 6.44 3.79
C SER A 62 -6.74 5.01 3.30
N MET A 63 -5.95 4.84 2.24
CA MET A 63 -5.50 3.55 1.74
C MET A 63 -4.35 2.94 2.56
N GLY A 64 -3.68 3.74 3.39
CA GLY A 64 -2.53 3.34 4.18
C GLY A 64 -2.85 2.44 5.36
N ARG A 65 -3.55 1.32 5.13
CA ARG A 65 -3.77 0.29 6.17
C ARG A 65 -2.51 -0.55 6.34
N ALA A 66 -2.10 -0.75 7.60
CA ALA A 66 -1.08 -1.74 7.92
C ALA A 66 -1.62 -3.15 7.65
N PHE A 67 -0.81 -4.00 7.06
CA PHE A 67 -1.10 -5.42 6.90
C PHE A 67 -0.84 -6.16 8.22
N PRO A 68 -1.49 -7.33 8.46
CA PRO A 68 -1.12 -8.18 9.58
C PRO A 68 0.37 -8.51 9.52
N THR A 69 1.02 -8.53 10.69
CA THR A 69 2.42 -8.93 10.81
C THR A 69 2.46 -10.38 11.27
N PRO A 70 2.80 -11.34 10.42
CA PRO A 70 2.94 -12.74 10.81
C PRO A 70 3.96 -12.94 11.92
N ASP A 71 3.78 -13.99 12.74
CA ASP A 71 4.70 -14.39 13.78
C ASP A 71 4.67 -15.93 13.91
N THR A 72 5.31 -16.59 12.95
CA THR A 72 5.36 -18.06 12.83
C THR A 72 6.51 -18.66 13.60
N GLY A 73 7.42 -17.83 14.12
CA GLY A 73 8.61 -18.23 14.84
C GLY A 73 9.86 -18.36 13.98
N THR A 74 9.78 -18.18 12.65
CA THR A 74 10.95 -18.21 11.75
C THR A 74 10.83 -17.13 10.68
N LEU A 75 12.00 -16.64 10.19
CA LEU A 75 12.04 -15.67 9.09
C LEU A 75 11.35 -16.20 7.84
N ALA A 76 11.64 -17.43 7.45
CA ALA A 76 11.05 -18.04 6.26
C ALA A 76 9.54 -18.12 6.38
N GLY A 77 9.01 -18.65 7.49
CA GLY A 77 7.57 -18.77 7.72
C GLY A 77 6.86 -17.43 7.78
N ASP A 78 7.47 -16.42 8.41
CA ASP A 78 6.92 -15.06 8.48
C ASP A 78 6.84 -14.42 7.09
N LEU A 79 7.88 -14.56 6.25
CA LEU A 79 7.90 -14.05 4.89
C LEU A 79 6.92 -14.80 3.97
N GLU A 80 6.79 -16.12 4.11
CA GLU A 80 5.80 -16.90 3.35
C GLU A 80 4.37 -16.49 3.70
N ALA A 81 4.04 -16.36 4.98
CA ALA A 81 2.72 -15.91 5.42
C ALA A 81 2.40 -14.46 5.00
N MET A 82 3.40 -13.58 5.01
CA MET A 82 3.28 -12.23 4.47
C MET A 82 2.99 -12.26 2.97
N ALA A 83 3.68 -13.10 2.26
CA ALA A 83 3.50 -13.29 0.83
C ALA A 83 2.11 -13.78 0.44
N ASP A 84 1.59 -14.75 1.15
CA ASP A 84 0.22 -15.24 0.93
C ASP A 84 -0.83 -14.15 1.10
N THR A 85 -0.56 -13.21 2.02
CA THR A 85 -1.38 -12.01 2.22
C THR A 85 -1.26 -11.00 1.09
N LEU A 86 -0.05 -10.76 0.60
CA LEU A 86 0.24 -9.68 -0.36
C LEU A 86 0.04 -10.10 -1.81
N ARG A 87 0.27 -11.37 -2.15
CA ARG A 87 0.18 -11.91 -3.51
C ARG A 87 -1.13 -11.58 -4.23
N PRO A 88 -2.34 -11.84 -3.67
CA PRO A 88 -3.58 -11.49 -4.34
C PRO A 88 -3.72 -9.98 -4.58
N ILE A 89 -3.17 -9.15 -3.68
CA ILE A 89 -3.19 -7.70 -3.80
C ILE A 89 -2.27 -7.24 -4.94
N PHE A 90 -1.03 -7.75 -4.98
CA PHE A 90 -0.08 -7.40 -6.04
C PHE A 90 -0.47 -7.97 -7.41
N ASN A 91 -1.14 -9.12 -7.46
CA ASN A 91 -1.63 -9.71 -8.71
C ASN A 91 -2.93 -9.04 -9.23
N ASP A 92 -3.56 -8.15 -8.45
CA ASP A 92 -4.70 -7.36 -8.93
C ASP A 92 -4.22 -6.25 -9.87
N PRO A 93 -4.66 -6.23 -11.14
CA PRO A 93 -4.26 -5.19 -12.10
C PRO A 93 -4.64 -3.77 -11.65
N ARG A 94 -5.67 -3.62 -10.81
CA ARG A 94 -6.07 -2.32 -10.24
C ARG A 94 -5.02 -1.79 -9.28
N THR A 95 -4.43 -2.66 -8.44
CA THR A 95 -3.33 -2.29 -7.54
C THR A 95 -2.13 -1.79 -8.33
N ARG A 96 -1.73 -2.51 -9.38
CA ARG A 96 -0.61 -2.10 -10.25
C ARG A 96 -0.87 -0.74 -10.88
N ARG A 97 -2.05 -0.55 -11.47
CA ARG A 97 -2.45 0.74 -12.06
C ARG A 97 -2.38 1.86 -11.03
N LEU A 98 -2.96 1.65 -9.85
CA LEU A 98 -2.97 2.64 -8.76
C LEU A 98 -1.56 3.06 -8.36
N ILE A 99 -0.63 2.10 -8.19
CA ILE A 99 0.76 2.41 -7.82
C ILE A 99 1.45 3.24 -8.92
N LEU A 100 1.24 2.90 -10.19
CA LEU A 100 1.79 3.64 -11.32
C LEU A 100 1.19 5.05 -11.42
N ASP A 101 -0.12 5.20 -11.24
CA ASP A 101 -0.81 6.49 -11.24
C ASP A 101 -0.32 7.41 -10.13
N ILE A 102 -0.20 6.87 -8.90
CA ILE A 102 0.35 7.62 -7.75
C ILE A 102 1.81 8.00 -8.01
N THR A 103 2.62 7.10 -8.57
CA THR A 103 4.04 7.37 -8.86
C THR A 103 4.19 8.47 -9.90
N ARG A 104 3.35 8.46 -10.95
CA ARG A 104 3.33 9.50 -11.98
C ARG A 104 2.91 10.85 -11.38
N ALA A 105 1.81 10.88 -10.64
CA ALA A 105 1.30 12.09 -10.02
C ALA A 105 2.29 12.69 -8.99
N ALA A 106 2.99 11.84 -8.26
CA ALA A 106 4.01 12.23 -7.29
C ALA A 106 5.22 12.92 -7.92
N ALA A 107 5.54 12.60 -9.16
CA ALA A 107 6.62 13.27 -9.89
C ALA A 107 6.33 14.78 -10.17
N GLU A 108 5.07 15.16 -10.19
CA GLU A 108 4.61 16.53 -10.47
C GLU A 108 4.10 17.27 -9.22
N ASP A 109 3.78 16.52 -8.14
CA ASP A 109 3.14 17.07 -6.95
C ASP A 109 3.86 16.62 -5.66
N PRO A 110 4.57 17.55 -4.96
CA PRO A 110 5.30 17.22 -3.72
C PRO A 110 4.42 16.73 -2.56
N GLU A 111 3.12 17.10 -2.52
CA GLU A 111 2.21 16.59 -1.50
C GLU A 111 1.83 15.13 -1.78
N ILE A 112 1.57 14.78 -3.04
CA ILE A 112 1.32 13.40 -3.45
C ILE A 112 2.59 12.55 -3.23
N GLU A 113 3.79 13.11 -3.50
CA GLU A 113 5.05 12.43 -3.19
C GLU A 113 5.15 12.09 -1.69
N ARG A 114 4.80 13.05 -0.81
CA ARG A 114 4.79 12.82 0.63
C ARG A 114 3.81 11.71 1.02
N VAL A 115 2.59 11.74 0.47
CA VAL A 115 1.58 10.70 0.71
C VAL A 115 2.05 9.33 0.19
N LYS A 116 2.65 9.27 -0.98
CA LYS A 116 3.24 8.03 -1.53
C LYS A 116 4.27 7.45 -0.57
N LEU A 117 5.17 8.28 -0.05
CA LEU A 117 6.19 7.83 0.91
C LEU A 117 5.57 7.38 2.24
N GLU A 118 4.50 8.03 2.72
CA GLU A 118 3.73 7.58 3.88
C GLU A 118 3.12 6.20 3.65
N LEU A 119 2.50 5.97 2.48
CA LEU A 119 1.92 4.68 2.10
C LEU A 119 2.97 3.57 2.02
N ILE A 120 4.14 3.86 1.44
CA ILE A 120 5.27 2.92 1.37
C ILE A 120 5.71 2.55 2.78
N ARG A 121 6.00 3.50 3.66
CA ARG A 121 6.42 3.25 5.05
C ARG A 121 5.40 2.42 5.82
N ASN A 122 4.11 2.73 5.71
CA ASN A 122 3.04 1.98 6.37
C ASN A 122 2.99 0.53 5.90
N ARG A 123 3.21 0.29 4.61
CA ARG A 123 3.26 -1.05 4.03
C ARG A 123 4.51 -1.83 4.47
N GLN A 124 5.63 -1.15 4.62
CA GLN A 124 6.92 -1.74 5.00
C GLN A 124 7.01 -2.09 6.49
N GLY A 125 6.22 -1.48 7.34
CA GLY A 125 6.24 -1.70 8.79
C GLY A 125 6.16 -3.17 9.21
N PRO A 126 5.25 -3.99 8.70
CA PRO A 126 5.21 -5.42 8.98
C PRO A 126 6.47 -6.17 8.59
N THR A 127 7.01 -5.95 7.38
CA THR A 127 8.26 -6.57 6.92
C THR A 127 9.44 -6.17 7.83
N GLN A 128 9.53 -4.90 8.20
CA GLN A 128 10.53 -4.40 9.12
C GLN A 128 10.45 -5.09 10.49
N THR A 129 9.24 -5.29 11.01
CA THR A 129 9.03 -6.01 12.27
C THR A 129 9.47 -7.47 12.17
N ILE A 130 9.18 -8.16 11.06
CA ILE A 130 9.60 -9.52 10.78
C ILE A 130 11.15 -9.60 10.81
N LEU A 131 11.83 -8.70 10.09
CA LEU A 131 13.30 -8.66 10.05
C LEU A 131 13.90 -8.40 11.43
N GLN A 132 13.35 -7.46 12.21
CA GLN A 132 13.80 -7.19 13.57
C GLN A 132 13.67 -8.42 14.50
N ARG A 133 12.56 -9.17 14.38
CA ARG A 133 12.38 -10.42 15.13
C ARG A 133 13.38 -11.49 14.70
N ALA A 134 13.65 -11.61 13.41
CA ALA A 134 14.63 -12.55 12.88
C ALA A 134 16.07 -12.25 13.36
N ILE A 135 16.45 -10.96 13.41
CA ILE A 135 17.70 -10.53 14.05
C ILE A 135 17.73 -10.94 15.52
N ALA A 136 16.66 -10.67 16.27
CA ALA A 136 16.57 -11.03 17.69
C ALA A 136 16.64 -12.54 17.96
N ARG A 137 16.23 -13.37 16.99
CA ARG A 137 16.34 -14.83 17.03
C ARG A 137 17.69 -15.37 16.52
N GLY A 138 18.55 -14.51 15.99
CA GLY A 138 19.85 -14.91 15.41
C GLY A 138 19.74 -15.60 14.04
N GLU A 139 18.64 -15.37 13.30
CA GLU A 139 18.43 -15.88 11.95
C GLU A 139 19.05 -14.96 10.87
N ILE A 140 19.31 -13.72 11.22
CA ILE A 140 19.89 -12.67 10.37
C ILE A 140 21.08 -12.07 11.12
N ASP A 141 22.13 -11.70 10.37
CA ASP A 141 23.29 -10.99 10.92
C ASP A 141 22.80 -9.69 11.63
N PRO A 142 23.14 -9.50 12.93
CA PRO A 142 22.75 -8.30 13.67
C PRO A 142 23.35 -7.00 13.13
N ASP A 143 24.44 -7.08 12.38
CA ASP A 143 25.13 -5.92 11.79
C ASP A 143 24.58 -5.56 10.40
N ILE A 144 23.57 -6.29 9.89
CA ILE A 144 22.96 -5.97 8.60
C ILE A 144 22.26 -4.61 8.63
N ASP A 145 22.43 -3.84 7.56
CA ASP A 145 21.61 -2.67 7.34
C ASP A 145 20.15 -3.08 7.09
N LEU A 146 19.26 -2.70 8.01
CA LEU A 146 17.84 -3.09 7.95
C LEU A 146 17.13 -2.55 6.71
N GLU A 147 17.55 -1.39 6.18
CA GLU A 147 16.99 -0.82 4.95
C GLU A 147 17.39 -1.65 3.73
N VAL A 148 18.65 -2.10 3.67
CA VAL A 148 19.13 -3.02 2.63
C VAL A 148 18.38 -4.35 2.70
N ALA A 149 18.23 -4.93 3.91
CA ALA A 149 17.46 -6.16 4.09
C ALA A 149 16.00 -6.02 3.61
N LEU A 150 15.36 -4.90 3.93
CA LEU A 150 14.00 -4.58 3.48
C LEU A 150 13.90 -4.52 1.96
N HIS A 151 14.86 -3.86 1.30
CA HIS A 151 14.89 -3.79 -0.16
C HIS A 151 15.16 -5.15 -0.83
N LEU A 152 15.96 -6.01 -0.21
CA LEU A 152 16.18 -7.39 -0.70
C LEU A 152 14.88 -8.22 -0.65
N VAL A 153 14.08 -8.05 0.40
CA VAL A 153 12.79 -8.75 0.54
C VAL A 153 11.76 -8.25 -0.48
N GLU A 154 11.63 -6.95 -0.63
CA GLU A 154 10.52 -6.36 -1.41
C GLU A 154 10.86 -6.09 -2.87
N GLY A 155 12.12 -5.82 -3.19
CA GLY A 155 12.56 -5.41 -4.52
C GLY A 155 12.16 -6.38 -5.64
N PRO A 156 12.37 -7.69 -5.50
CA PRO A 156 11.99 -8.65 -6.52
C PRO A 156 10.50 -8.65 -6.86
N LEU A 157 9.63 -8.51 -5.84
CA LEU A 157 8.17 -8.43 -6.02
C LEU A 157 7.76 -7.16 -6.76
N ILE A 158 8.32 -6.04 -6.36
CA ILE A 158 8.06 -4.74 -6.99
C ILE A 158 8.52 -4.77 -8.45
N SER A 159 9.71 -5.30 -8.72
CA SER A 159 10.24 -5.40 -10.08
C SER A 159 9.36 -6.29 -10.97
N ALA A 160 9.01 -7.48 -10.51
CA ALA A 160 8.16 -8.41 -11.27
C ALA A 160 6.77 -7.79 -11.57
N ASN A 161 6.13 -7.22 -10.55
CA ASN A 161 4.79 -6.68 -10.71
C ASN A 161 4.77 -5.36 -11.48
N LEU A 162 5.54 -4.35 -11.02
CA LEU A 162 5.42 -3.00 -11.59
C LEU A 162 6.14 -2.85 -12.92
N MET A 163 7.35 -3.43 -13.06
CA MET A 163 8.15 -3.23 -14.27
C MET A 163 7.81 -4.24 -15.37
N GLN A 164 7.56 -5.49 -15.01
CA GLN A 164 7.42 -6.57 -15.99
C GLN A 164 5.97 -7.05 -16.16
N ASN A 165 5.04 -6.61 -15.30
CA ASN A 165 3.65 -7.07 -15.29
C ASN A 165 3.54 -8.62 -15.22
N LEU A 166 4.46 -9.24 -14.48
CA LEU A 166 4.49 -10.67 -14.27
C LEU A 166 3.74 -11.02 -12.98
N PRO A 167 2.71 -11.86 -13.04
CA PRO A 167 2.10 -12.39 -11.84
C PRO A 167 3.12 -13.29 -11.12
N VAL A 168 3.23 -13.12 -9.81
CA VAL A 168 4.10 -13.97 -9.00
C VAL A 168 3.31 -15.21 -8.61
N GLY A 169 3.67 -16.35 -9.19
CA GLY A 169 3.11 -17.67 -8.84
C GLY A 169 3.70 -18.21 -7.54
N ASP A 170 3.02 -19.21 -6.96
CA ASP A 170 3.38 -19.78 -5.66
C ASP A 170 4.79 -20.34 -5.59
N ASP A 171 5.21 -21.10 -6.60
CA ASP A 171 6.54 -21.72 -6.63
C ASP A 171 7.65 -20.70 -6.83
N GLY A 172 7.46 -19.74 -7.72
CA GLY A 172 8.41 -18.64 -7.93
C GLY A 172 8.58 -17.78 -6.68
N PHE A 173 7.49 -17.59 -5.94
CA PHE A 173 7.53 -16.83 -4.72
C PHE A 173 8.29 -17.56 -3.59
N ARG A 174 8.01 -18.86 -3.37
CA ARG A 174 8.73 -19.66 -2.37
C ARG A 174 10.23 -19.74 -2.68
N GLU A 175 10.61 -19.94 -3.95
CA GLU A 175 12.02 -19.93 -4.34
C GLU A 175 12.65 -18.56 -4.06
N MET A 176 11.95 -17.47 -4.33
CA MET A 176 12.42 -16.12 -4.03
C MET A 176 12.62 -15.91 -2.52
N VAL A 177 11.64 -16.29 -1.68
CA VAL A 177 11.78 -16.23 -0.20
C VAL A 177 12.99 -17.04 0.25
N ALA A 178 13.14 -18.28 -0.24
CA ALA A 178 14.28 -19.13 0.12
C ALA A 178 15.64 -18.51 -0.28
N ARG A 179 15.71 -17.78 -1.40
CA ARG A 179 16.91 -17.04 -1.81
C ARG A 179 17.18 -15.84 -0.93
N VAL A 180 16.14 -15.06 -0.63
CA VAL A 180 16.25 -13.90 0.26
C VAL A 180 16.69 -14.31 1.65
N VAL A 181 16.08 -15.34 2.24
CA VAL A 181 16.50 -15.87 3.56
C VAL A 181 17.98 -16.23 3.56
N ARG A 182 18.45 -16.97 2.55
CA ARG A 182 19.89 -17.32 2.44
C ARG A 182 20.82 -16.12 2.24
N ALA A 183 20.32 -15.04 1.64
CA ALA A 183 21.13 -13.84 1.44
C ALA A 183 21.20 -12.97 2.71
N LEU A 184 20.27 -13.16 3.64
CA LEU A 184 20.20 -12.41 4.90
C LEU A 184 20.85 -13.18 6.08
N SER A 185 21.03 -14.50 5.97
CA SER A 185 21.70 -15.36 6.96
C SER A 185 23.21 -15.38 6.74
#